data_0fefbe200230dcaf7079aeb7483e6a07
#
_entry.id   0fefbe200230dcaf7079aeb7483e6a07
#
_cell.length_a   1.000
_cell.length_b   1.000
_cell.length_c   1.000
_cell.angle_alpha   90.00
_cell.angle_beta   90.00
_cell.angle_gamma   90.00
#
_symmetry.space_group_name_H-M   'P 1'
#
loop_
_entity.id
_entity.type
_entity.pdbx_description
1 polymer ?
#
loop_
_entity_poly.entity_id
_entity_poly.type
_entity_poly.pdbx_seq_one_letter_code
_entity_poly.pdbx_strand_id
1 'polypeptide(L)'
;MTTDSSPAETKDAPAETKKRRRRPIVLLVVVAVLSTSGLVAMLFMSGPTLGHFRTPEGRAAYVSAYDAAMKTMPAPTATRDVTTTFGTVRTYIWVNDNAVDDVPVVLLPGRSSGVPMWGVNLPDFAAHRTVYAFDAIGDSGLSQQTIPLRDMDDNTRWVDEALTALKLDKVHLVGHSQGGGLATAVAVRYPERLASLTVLEPIMTLGTIPAWAFGWTALASLPGIPKSWRDHALNKIGGIEDEEVDPNDPVARMIAAGAEHYSAGSLPTPKPLTDAELKALPMPVYVALASDKSLAGGGAADKAKLIPDVRVKVWPKTTHSLPMQAGKPLNDELESFWAAHP
;
A
#
# COMPACT_ATOMS: atom_id res chain seq x y z
N MET A 1 -32.90 -61.44 78.92
CA MET A 1 -32.53 -60.07 79.10
C MET A 1 -32.29 -59.45 77.77
N THR A 2 -33.24 -58.74 77.31
CA THR A 2 -33.41 -58.13 75.99
C THR A 2 -32.94 -56.69 76.07
N THR A 3 -32.11 -56.27 75.15
CA THR A 3 -31.91 -54.84 74.94
C THR A 3 -32.09 -54.52 73.44
N ASP A 4 -33.18 -53.82 73.27
CA ASP A 4 -33.61 -53.18 72.02
C ASP A 4 -32.71 -52.00 71.72
N SER A 5 -32.33 -51.83 70.48
CA SER A 5 -31.70 -50.62 69.97
C SER A 5 -32.12 -50.33 68.50
N SER A 6 -33.07 -49.41 68.43
CA SER A 6 -33.61 -48.84 67.19
C SER A 6 -32.54 -48.07 66.41
N PRO A 7 -32.57 -48.08 65.06
CA PRO A 7 -31.61 -47.31 64.24
C PRO A 7 -32.09 -45.86 64.01
N ALA A 8 -31.16 -44.90 64.05
CA ALA A 8 -31.40 -43.51 63.81
C ALA A 8 -31.57 -43.18 62.32
N GLU A 9 -32.62 -42.48 62.02
CA GLU A 9 -32.91 -41.85 60.73
C GLU A 9 -31.90 -40.79 60.37
N THR A 10 -31.16 -40.94 59.29
CA THR A 10 -30.33 -39.86 58.69
C THR A 10 -31.22 -39.04 57.74
N LYS A 11 -31.41 -37.77 58.08
CA LYS A 11 -32.08 -36.78 57.22
C LYS A 11 -31.12 -36.36 56.07
N ASP A 12 -31.54 -36.63 54.87
CA ASP A 12 -30.92 -36.09 53.64
C ASP A 12 -31.09 -34.58 53.60
N ALA A 13 -29.94 -33.86 53.43
CA ALA A 13 -29.93 -32.42 53.17
C ALA A 13 -30.15 -32.16 51.66
N PRO A 14 -30.96 -31.17 51.27
CA PRO A 14 -31.23 -30.91 49.88
C PRO A 14 -30.02 -30.31 49.16
N ALA A 15 -29.69 -30.86 47.96
CA ALA A 15 -28.64 -30.42 47.08
C ALA A 15 -28.87 -28.97 46.62
N GLU A 16 -27.98 -28.06 47.03
CA GLU A 16 -27.97 -26.67 46.53
C GLU A 16 -27.60 -26.64 45.04
N THR A 17 -28.52 -26.16 44.25
CA THR A 17 -28.41 -26.07 42.79
C THR A 17 -27.40 -24.99 42.36
N LYS A 18 -26.34 -25.40 41.66
CA LYS A 18 -25.31 -24.57 40.98
C LYS A 18 -25.88 -23.66 39.87
N LYS A 19 -26.93 -22.90 40.10
CA LYS A 19 -27.55 -22.00 39.09
C LYS A 19 -27.05 -20.54 39.12
N ARG A 20 -26.17 -20.13 40.04
CA ARG A 20 -25.87 -18.73 40.28
C ARG A 20 -24.66 -18.15 39.57
N ARG A 21 -23.81 -18.97 38.89
CA ARG A 21 -22.58 -18.48 38.21
C ARG A 21 -22.70 -18.21 36.72
N ARG A 22 -23.77 -18.67 36.05
CA ARG A 22 -23.93 -18.47 34.60
C ARG A 22 -24.42 -17.08 34.19
N ARG A 23 -25.16 -16.36 35.04
CA ARG A 23 -25.71 -15.05 34.72
C ARG A 23 -24.66 -13.94 34.47
N PRO A 24 -23.56 -13.79 35.27
CA PRO A 24 -22.56 -12.77 34.98
C PRO A 24 -21.74 -13.06 33.74
N ILE A 25 -21.49 -14.34 33.40
CA ILE A 25 -20.76 -14.72 32.18
C ILE A 25 -21.60 -14.42 30.95
N VAL A 26 -22.89 -14.75 30.94
CA VAL A 26 -23.80 -14.43 29.85
C VAL A 26 -23.93 -12.92 29.64
N LEU A 27 -24.01 -12.14 30.72
CA LEU A 27 -24.06 -10.69 30.63
C LEU A 27 -22.77 -10.10 30.06
N LEU A 28 -21.60 -10.61 30.46
CA LEU A 28 -20.30 -10.20 29.93
C LEU A 28 -20.14 -10.54 28.44
N VAL A 29 -20.59 -11.70 28.00
CA VAL A 29 -20.58 -12.10 26.58
C VAL A 29 -21.53 -11.23 25.77
N VAL A 30 -22.73 -10.94 26.26
CA VAL A 30 -23.69 -10.06 25.59
C VAL A 30 -23.15 -8.63 25.47
N VAL A 31 -22.55 -8.09 26.53
CA VAL A 31 -21.91 -6.76 26.50
C VAL A 31 -20.72 -6.75 25.53
N ALA A 32 -19.90 -7.78 25.50
CA ALA A 32 -18.79 -7.89 24.55
C ALA A 32 -19.30 -7.98 23.09
N VAL A 33 -20.33 -8.76 22.82
CA VAL A 33 -20.94 -8.88 21.48
C VAL A 33 -21.61 -7.56 21.07
N LEU A 34 -22.33 -6.89 21.96
CA LEU A 34 -22.93 -5.58 21.66
C LEU A 34 -21.88 -4.50 21.46
N SER A 35 -20.78 -4.51 22.22
CA SER A 35 -19.67 -3.57 22.07
C SER A 35 -18.91 -3.79 20.78
N THR A 36 -18.65 -5.05 20.41
CA THR A 36 -18.01 -5.39 19.12
C THR A 36 -18.93 -5.10 17.95
N SER A 37 -20.23 -5.40 18.03
CA SER A 37 -21.20 -5.07 16.98
C SER A 37 -21.40 -3.57 16.84
N GLY A 38 -21.40 -2.81 17.93
CA GLY A 38 -21.45 -1.34 17.90
C GLY A 38 -20.18 -0.73 17.29
N LEU A 39 -19.00 -1.26 17.62
CA LEU A 39 -17.72 -0.83 17.04
C LEU A 39 -17.65 -1.16 15.53
N VAL A 40 -18.09 -2.35 15.14
CA VAL A 40 -18.18 -2.78 13.74
C VAL A 40 -19.19 -1.91 12.99
N ALA A 41 -20.39 -1.67 13.55
CA ALA A 41 -21.36 -0.77 12.93
C ALA A 41 -20.82 0.67 12.80
N MET A 42 -20.11 1.17 13.80
CA MET A 42 -19.49 2.49 13.74
C MET A 42 -18.40 2.58 12.66
N LEU A 43 -17.62 1.52 12.47
CA LEU A 43 -16.63 1.45 11.39
C LEU A 43 -17.27 1.40 9.99
N PHE A 44 -18.43 0.74 9.86
CA PHE A 44 -19.17 0.66 8.59
C PHE A 44 -20.11 1.86 8.33
N MET A 45 -20.46 2.63 9.34
CA MET A 45 -21.30 3.84 9.22
C MET A 45 -20.49 5.13 9.05
N SER A 46 -19.15 5.08 9.21
CA SER A 46 -18.30 6.22 8.92
C SER A 46 -18.22 6.39 7.41
N GLY A 47 -18.68 7.53 6.90
CA GLY A 47 -18.45 7.91 5.50
C GLY A 47 -16.95 8.01 5.17
N PRO A 48 -16.59 8.19 3.88
CA PRO A 48 -15.20 8.36 3.48
C PRO A 48 -14.51 9.49 4.26
N THR A 49 -13.32 9.22 4.77
CA THR A 49 -12.55 10.15 5.60
C THR A 49 -11.28 10.59 4.89
N LEU A 50 -10.79 11.78 5.22
CA LEU A 50 -9.53 12.32 4.69
C LEU A 50 -8.33 11.61 5.29
N GLY A 51 -7.30 11.43 4.46
CA GLY A 51 -5.95 11.12 4.95
C GLY A 51 -5.35 12.33 5.68
N HIS A 52 -4.73 12.12 6.83
CA HIS A 52 -4.14 13.19 7.62
C HIS A 52 -3.05 12.68 8.56
N PHE A 53 -2.12 13.55 8.94
CA PHE A 53 -1.20 13.27 10.04
C PHE A 53 -1.95 13.33 11.37
N ARG A 54 -1.69 12.35 12.24
CA ARG A 54 -2.39 12.18 13.52
C ARG A 54 -2.14 13.34 14.50
N THR A 55 -0.91 13.91 14.45
CA THR A 55 -0.50 15.05 15.28
C THR A 55 0.45 15.97 14.49
N PRO A 56 0.57 17.27 14.88
CA PRO A 56 1.56 18.18 14.30
C PRO A 56 3.01 17.68 14.48
N GLU A 57 3.32 17.08 15.63
CA GLU A 57 4.65 16.53 15.94
C GLU A 57 4.97 15.33 15.05
N GLY A 58 3.97 14.45 14.84
CA GLY A 58 4.09 13.32 13.92
C GLY A 58 4.31 13.78 12.49
N ARG A 59 3.62 14.85 12.06
CA ARG A 59 3.88 15.48 10.76
C ARG A 59 5.32 16.00 10.67
N ALA A 60 5.80 16.70 11.67
CA ALA A 60 7.17 17.23 11.69
C ALA A 60 8.22 16.10 11.64
N ALA A 61 7.99 15.01 12.40
CA ALA A 61 8.85 13.83 12.36
C ALA A 61 8.88 13.18 10.96
N TYR A 62 7.72 13.02 10.33
CA TYR A 62 7.64 12.49 8.97
C TYR A 62 8.37 13.40 7.96
N VAL A 63 8.09 14.69 7.95
CA VAL A 63 8.72 15.66 7.03
C VAL A 63 10.23 15.64 7.19
N SER A 64 10.75 15.60 8.44
CA SER A 64 12.19 15.49 8.68
C SER A 64 12.81 14.22 8.09
N ALA A 65 12.12 13.07 8.22
CA ALA A 65 12.56 11.81 7.62
C ALA A 65 12.46 11.84 6.08
N TYR A 66 11.39 12.42 5.54
CA TYR A 66 11.17 12.61 4.12
C TYR A 66 12.28 13.47 3.49
N ASP A 67 12.60 14.61 4.11
CA ASP A 67 13.66 15.51 3.64
C ASP A 67 15.04 14.84 3.70
N ALA A 68 15.27 13.99 4.71
CA ALA A 68 16.50 13.20 4.79
C ALA A 68 16.59 12.18 3.65
N ALA A 69 15.49 11.51 3.33
CA ALA A 69 15.41 10.55 2.23
C ALA A 69 15.53 11.26 0.86
N MET A 70 14.91 12.43 0.67
CA MET A 70 15.06 13.21 -0.57
C MET A 70 16.52 13.65 -0.83
N LYS A 71 17.32 13.88 0.22
CA LYS A 71 18.75 14.25 0.06
C LYS A 71 19.62 13.11 -0.48
N THR A 72 19.14 11.87 -0.46
CA THR A 72 19.85 10.73 -1.05
C THR A 72 19.59 10.57 -2.56
N MET A 73 18.68 11.38 -3.10
CA MET A 73 18.31 11.38 -4.52
C MET A 73 18.95 12.55 -5.27
N PRO A 74 19.04 12.50 -6.60
CA PRO A 74 19.32 13.67 -7.41
C PRO A 74 18.32 14.79 -7.09
N ALA A 75 18.78 16.03 -7.01
CA ALA A 75 17.89 17.15 -6.80
C ALA A 75 16.89 17.28 -7.97
N PRO A 76 15.59 17.46 -7.72
CA PRO A 76 14.63 17.68 -8.79
C PRO A 76 14.88 19.01 -9.50
N THR A 77 14.69 19.03 -10.81
CA THR A 77 14.75 20.26 -11.63
C THR A 77 13.65 21.25 -11.24
N ALA A 78 12.47 20.70 -10.87
CA ALA A 78 11.33 21.48 -10.39
C ALA A 78 10.50 20.69 -9.40
N THR A 79 9.80 21.41 -8.54
CA THR A 79 8.76 20.86 -7.66
C THR A 79 7.49 21.68 -7.87
N ARG A 80 6.34 21.01 -7.99
CA ARG A 80 5.05 21.65 -8.19
C ARG A 80 4.01 21.04 -7.28
N ASP A 81 3.09 21.87 -6.80
CA ASP A 81 1.84 21.45 -6.18
C ASP A 81 0.73 21.58 -7.22
N VAL A 82 0.30 20.46 -7.76
CA VAL A 82 -0.70 20.38 -8.84
C VAL A 82 -2.09 20.28 -8.23
N THR A 83 -2.97 21.23 -8.57
CA THR A 83 -4.36 21.23 -8.08
C THR A 83 -5.21 20.21 -8.81
N THR A 84 -5.93 19.41 -8.05
CA THR A 84 -6.95 18.46 -8.54
C THR A 84 -8.25 18.65 -7.77
N THR A 85 -9.31 17.99 -8.21
CA THR A 85 -10.61 17.97 -7.49
C THR A 85 -10.45 17.52 -6.04
N PHE A 86 -9.49 16.62 -5.73
CA PHE A 86 -9.37 15.99 -4.43
C PHE A 86 -8.33 16.65 -3.51
N GLY A 87 -7.66 17.68 -4.00
CA GLY A 87 -6.62 18.39 -3.28
C GLY A 87 -5.41 18.72 -4.15
N THR A 88 -4.23 18.85 -3.54
CA THR A 88 -3.00 19.14 -4.28
C THR A 88 -2.07 17.93 -4.30
N VAL A 89 -1.55 17.62 -5.49
CA VAL A 89 -0.55 16.57 -5.72
C VAL A 89 0.83 17.19 -5.69
N ARG A 90 1.66 16.84 -4.70
CA ARG A 90 3.08 17.18 -4.72
C ARG A 90 3.76 16.36 -5.80
N THR A 91 4.32 17.08 -6.78
CA THR A 91 5.00 16.53 -7.94
C THR A 91 6.46 16.98 -7.97
N TYR A 92 7.35 16.03 -8.13
CA TYR A 92 8.78 16.29 -8.38
C TYR A 92 9.09 15.96 -9.83
N ILE A 93 9.93 16.79 -10.46
CA ILE A 93 10.22 16.73 -11.89
C ILE A 93 11.74 16.73 -12.07
N TRP A 94 12.23 15.78 -12.85
CA TRP A 94 13.61 15.72 -13.34
C TRP A 94 13.56 15.83 -14.87
N VAL A 95 13.80 17.03 -15.36
CA VAL A 95 13.83 17.31 -16.80
C VAL A 95 15.12 16.77 -17.38
N ASN A 96 15.02 16.07 -18.50
CA ASN A 96 16.16 15.65 -19.30
C ASN A 96 16.01 16.24 -20.72
N ASP A 97 16.82 17.25 -21.03
CA ASP A 97 16.82 17.92 -22.33
C ASP A 97 17.40 17.03 -23.47
N ASN A 98 18.03 15.90 -23.09
CA ASN A 98 18.59 14.91 -24.00
C ASN A 98 17.84 13.58 -23.89
N ALA A 99 16.55 13.61 -23.52
CA ALA A 99 15.74 12.41 -23.42
C ALA A 99 15.72 11.60 -24.73
N VAL A 100 15.66 10.29 -24.63
CA VAL A 100 15.69 9.38 -25.80
C VAL A 100 14.42 9.51 -26.66
N ASP A 101 13.31 9.96 -26.06
CA ASP A 101 12.05 10.31 -26.71
C ASP A 101 11.27 11.30 -25.82
N ASP A 102 10.13 11.79 -26.34
CA ASP A 102 9.29 12.80 -25.67
C ASP A 102 8.30 12.22 -24.66
N VAL A 103 8.25 10.89 -24.48
CA VAL A 103 7.31 10.24 -23.55
C VAL A 103 7.92 10.17 -22.16
N PRO A 104 7.42 10.94 -21.19
CA PRO A 104 7.97 10.95 -19.84
C PRO A 104 7.55 9.73 -19.05
N VAL A 105 8.35 9.43 -18.02
CA VAL A 105 8.01 8.43 -17.00
C VAL A 105 7.29 9.10 -15.83
N VAL A 106 6.18 8.51 -15.38
CA VAL A 106 5.44 8.95 -14.19
C VAL A 106 5.48 7.85 -13.13
N LEU A 107 5.95 8.17 -11.92
CA LEU A 107 6.18 7.24 -10.82
C LEU A 107 5.11 7.39 -9.73
N LEU A 108 4.45 6.28 -9.38
CA LEU A 108 3.50 6.16 -8.28
C LEU A 108 4.07 5.25 -7.19
N PRO A 109 4.32 5.77 -5.97
CA PRO A 109 4.97 5.03 -4.90
C PRO A 109 4.05 3.99 -4.26
N GLY A 110 4.63 3.07 -3.52
CA GLY A 110 3.94 2.18 -2.61
C GLY A 110 3.37 2.92 -1.40
N ARG A 111 2.52 2.23 -0.64
CA ARG A 111 1.89 2.79 0.56
C ARG A 111 2.93 3.25 1.59
N SER A 112 2.69 4.41 2.16
CA SER A 112 3.56 5.08 3.16
C SER A 112 4.99 5.36 2.70
N SER A 113 5.28 5.21 1.41
CA SER A 113 6.65 5.29 0.89
C SER A 113 7.01 6.65 0.31
N GLY A 114 6.07 7.43 -0.20
CA GLY A 114 6.36 8.71 -0.88
C GLY A 114 7.35 8.58 -2.05
N VAL A 115 7.64 9.71 -2.69
CA VAL A 115 8.58 9.76 -3.83
C VAL A 115 9.98 9.24 -3.51
N PRO A 116 10.55 9.43 -2.28
CA PRO A 116 11.92 9.00 -2.00
C PRO A 116 12.19 7.50 -2.13
N MET A 117 11.17 6.65 -2.14
CA MET A 117 11.37 5.21 -2.37
C MET A 117 12.06 4.89 -3.72
N TRP A 118 11.96 5.79 -4.69
CA TRP A 118 12.54 5.65 -6.01
C TRP A 118 14.02 6.00 -6.09
N GLY A 119 14.67 6.30 -4.95
CA GLY A 119 16.05 6.76 -4.88
C GLY A 119 17.07 5.86 -5.60
N VAL A 120 16.87 4.54 -5.60
CA VAL A 120 17.75 3.58 -6.30
C VAL A 120 17.51 3.56 -7.82
N ASN A 121 16.29 3.88 -8.26
CA ASN A 121 15.88 3.77 -9.66
C ASN A 121 16.02 5.10 -10.41
N LEU A 122 15.70 6.19 -9.73
CA LEU A 122 15.59 7.51 -10.32
C LEU A 122 16.86 8.01 -11.05
N PRO A 123 18.10 7.80 -10.53
CA PRO A 123 19.29 8.27 -11.25
C PRO A 123 19.38 7.71 -12.69
N ASP A 124 19.08 6.43 -12.86
CA ASP A 124 19.10 5.79 -14.19
C ASP A 124 17.95 6.31 -15.06
N PHE A 125 16.73 6.37 -14.53
CA PHE A 125 15.56 6.86 -15.28
C PHE A 125 15.74 8.31 -15.73
N ALA A 126 16.19 9.19 -14.84
CA ALA A 126 16.42 10.60 -15.14
C ALA A 126 17.62 10.84 -16.10
N ALA A 127 18.54 9.88 -16.19
CA ALA A 127 19.63 9.94 -17.16
C ALA A 127 19.16 9.76 -18.63
N HIS A 128 18.00 9.11 -18.82
CA HIS A 128 17.49 8.75 -20.13
C HIS A 128 16.19 9.46 -20.52
N ARG A 129 15.37 9.88 -19.51
CA ARG A 129 14.02 10.41 -19.72
C ARG A 129 13.70 11.55 -18.78
N THR A 130 12.73 12.37 -19.16
CA THR A 130 12.07 13.26 -18.19
C THR A 130 11.20 12.42 -17.26
N VAL A 131 11.39 12.59 -15.94
CA VAL A 131 10.68 11.84 -14.91
C VAL A 131 9.82 12.76 -14.05
N TYR A 132 8.58 12.35 -13.85
CA TYR A 132 7.66 12.93 -12.87
C TYR A 132 7.41 11.91 -11.77
N ALA A 133 7.43 12.33 -10.52
CA ALA A 133 7.08 11.47 -9.40
C ALA A 133 6.05 12.16 -8.51
N PHE A 134 4.98 11.46 -8.19
CA PHE A 134 3.85 11.97 -7.41
C PHE A 134 3.86 11.39 -6.00
N ASP A 135 3.71 12.23 -4.99
CA ASP A 135 3.19 11.75 -3.72
C ASP A 135 1.69 11.49 -3.87
N ALA A 136 1.22 10.31 -3.49
CA ALA A 136 -0.18 9.95 -3.68
C ALA A 136 -1.10 10.77 -2.76
N ILE A 137 -2.26 11.21 -3.29
CA ILE A 137 -3.32 11.80 -2.47
C ILE A 137 -3.89 10.74 -1.53
N GLY A 138 -4.11 11.10 -0.26
CA GLY A 138 -4.69 10.21 0.75
C GLY A 138 -3.71 9.26 1.41
N ASP A 139 -2.42 9.32 1.05
CA ASP A 139 -1.35 8.58 1.71
C ASP A 139 -0.30 9.54 2.32
N SER A 140 0.61 8.99 3.12
CA SER A 140 1.71 9.79 3.67
C SER A 140 2.63 10.27 2.55
N GLY A 141 2.88 11.55 2.55
CA GLY A 141 3.58 12.28 1.52
C GLY A 141 3.44 13.77 1.80
N LEU A 142 3.79 14.59 0.82
CA LEU A 142 3.59 16.03 0.89
C LEU A 142 2.38 16.51 0.07
N SER A 143 1.64 15.60 -0.57
CA SER A 143 0.32 15.87 -1.15
C SER A 143 -0.71 16.18 -0.07
N GLN A 144 -1.70 17.00 -0.39
CA GLN A 144 -2.74 17.39 0.56
C GLN A 144 -4.10 16.98 0.01
N GLN A 145 -4.81 16.14 0.77
CA GLN A 145 -6.18 15.75 0.45
C GLN A 145 -7.18 16.73 1.10
N THR A 146 -8.14 17.23 0.31
CA THR A 146 -9.20 18.14 0.79
C THR A 146 -10.59 17.57 0.61
N ILE A 147 -10.77 16.59 -0.28
CA ILE A 147 -12.02 15.87 -0.51
C ILE A 147 -11.74 14.37 -0.36
N PRO A 148 -12.58 13.60 0.38
CA PRO A 148 -12.41 12.17 0.50
C PRO A 148 -12.51 11.45 -0.85
N LEU A 149 -11.65 10.46 -1.06
CA LEU A 149 -11.76 9.50 -2.16
C LEU A 149 -12.81 8.44 -1.77
N ARG A 150 -13.88 8.32 -2.53
CA ARG A 150 -15.01 7.42 -2.22
C ARG A 150 -14.83 6.02 -2.80
N ASP A 151 -14.19 5.96 -3.96
CA ASP A 151 -14.03 4.75 -4.75
C ASP A 151 -12.78 4.83 -5.66
N MET A 152 -12.55 3.79 -6.45
CA MET A 152 -11.41 3.77 -7.38
C MET A 152 -11.56 4.75 -8.54
N ASP A 153 -12.78 5.16 -8.90
CA ASP A 153 -12.99 6.19 -9.92
C ASP A 153 -12.44 7.54 -9.43
N ASP A 154 -12.73 7.91 -8.19
CA ASP A 154 -12.14 9.10 -7.55
C ASP A 154 -10.60 8.97 -7.45
N ASN A 155 -10.11 7.76 -7.10
CA ASN A 155 -8.67 7.51 -6.92
C ASN A 155 -7.89 7.53 -8.24
N THR A 156 -8.49 7.16 -9.36
CA THR A 156 -7.85 7.26 -10.68
C THR A 156 -7.96 8.66 -11.26
N ARG A 157 -9.05 9.38 -10.96
CA ARG A 157 -9.32 10.71 -11.50
C ARG A 157 -8.28 11.74 -11.09
N TRP A 158 -7.80 11.73 -9.84
CA TRP A 158 -6.77 12.69 -9.44
C TRP A 158 -5.46 12.49 -10.22
N VAL A 159 -5.14 11.26 -10.65
CA VAL A 159 -3.97 10.99 -11.50
C VAL A 159 -4.19 11.61 -12.88
N ASP A 160 -5.33 11.38 -13.52
CA ASP A 160 -5.67 11.97 -14.83
C ASP A 160 -5.70 13.51 -14.78
N GLU A 161 -6.29 14.10 -13.74
CA GLU A 161 -6.30 15.55 -13.53
C GLU A 161 -4.87 16.10 -13.34
N ALA A 162 -3.98 15.38 -12.64
CA ALA A 162 -2.59 15.78 -12.47
C ALA A 162 -1.82 15.71 -13.80
N LEU A 163 -2.01 14.65 -14.58
CA LEU A 163 -1.42 14.54 -15.93
C LEU A 163 -1.89 15.69 -16.83
N THR A 164 -3.19 15.99 -16.82
CA THR A 164 -3.78 17.08 -17.59
C THR A 164 -3.21 18.44 -17.20
N ALA A 165 -3.12 18.74 -15.90
CA ALA A 165 -2.58 20.00 -15.39
C ALA A 165 -1.09 20.18 -15.71
N LEU A 166 -0.34 19.06 -15.80
CA LEU A 166 1.06 19.04 -16.21
C LEU A 166 1.23 19.02 -17.73
N LYS A 167 0.15 18.95 -18.51
CA LYS A 167 0.14 18.84 -19.97
C LYS A 167 0.86 17.58 -20.48
N LEU A 168 0.67 16.47 -19.78
CA LEU A 168 1.20 15.17 -20.13
C LEU A 168 0.10 14.37 -20.85
N ASP A 169 0.18 14.29 -22.17
CA ASP A 169 -0.86 13.61 -22.98
C ASP A 169 -0.69 12.09 -22.87
N LYS A 170 0.54 11.60 -23.03
CA LYS A 170 0.91 10.19 -22.87
C LYS A 170 2.13 10.03 -21.97
N VAL A 171 2.14 8.95 -21.18
CA VAL A 171 3.24 8.66 -20.24
C VAL A 171 3.54 7.16 -20.16
N HIS A 172 4.75 6.82 -19.77
CA HIS A 172 5.06 5.51 -19.19
C HIS A 172 4.68 5.57 -17.71
N LEU A 173 3.56 4.94 -17.34
CA LEU A 173 3.10 4.93 -15.95
C LEU A 173 3.70 3.77 -15.19
N VAL A 174 4.43 4.07 -14.12
CA VAL A 174 5.11 3.09 -13.27
C VAL A 174 4.53 3.12 -11.87
N GLY A 175 4.15 1.96 -11.34
CA GLY A 175 3.64 1.87 -9.99
C GLY A 175 4.22 0.69 -9.20
N HIS A 176 4.53 0.92 -7.93
CA HIS A 176 4.94 -0.13 -7.00
C HIS A 176 3.84 -0.40 -5.98
N SER A 177 3.61 -1.66 -5.66
CA SER A 177 2.70 -2.06 -4.57
C SER A 177 1.30 -1.43 -4.70
N GLN A 178 0.87 -0.58 -3.76
CA GLN A 178 -0.37 0.21 -3.84
C GLN A 178 -0.39 1.11 -5.07
N GLY A 179 0.74 1.77 -5.38
CA GLY A 179 0.89 2.56 -6.60
C GLY A 179 0.77 1.71 -7.87
N GLY A 180 1.19 0.43 -7.83
CA GLY A 180 0.99 -0.53 -8.92
C GLY A 180 -0.48 -0.87 -9.14
N GLY A 181 -1.23 -1.07 -8.05
CA GLY A 181 -2.67 -1.24 -8.12
C GLY A 181 -3.39 -0.01 -8.66
N LEU A 182 -2.98 1.19 -8.23
CA LEU A 182 -3.50 2.46 -8.74
C LEU A 182 -3.16 2.66 -10.22
N ALA A 183 -1.90 2.43 -10.61
CA ALA A 183 -1.47 2.54 -12.01
C ALA A 183 -2.28 1.61 -12.93
N THR A 184 -2.55 0.39 -12.48
CA THR A 184 -3.39 -0.55 -13.23
C THR A 184 -4.85 -0.06 -13.33
N ALA A 185 -5.40 0.50 -12.27
CA ALA A 185 -6.74 1.07 -12.32
C ALA A 185 -6.82 2.29 -13.26
N VAL A 186 -5.77 3.12 -13.31
CA VAL A 186 -5.63 4.21 -14.30
C VAL A 186 -5.57 3.63 -15.73
N ALA A 187 -4.82 2.55 -15.96
CA ALA A 187 -4.73 1.90 -17.26
C ALA A 187 -6.07 1.35 -17.76
N VAL A 188 -6.92 0.86 -16.87
CA VAL A 188 -8.28 0.41 -17.21
C VAL A 188 -9.19 1.60 -17.51
N ARG A 189 -9.07 2.70 -16.76
CA ARG A 189 -10.01 3.83 -16.84
C ARG A 189 -9.64 4.87 -17.89
N TYR A 190 -8.34 5.10 -18.09
CA TYR A 190 -7.76 6.12 -18.97
C TYR A 190 -6.64 5.51 -19.84
N PRO A 191 -6.94 4.46 -20.63
CA PRO A 191 -5.91 3.75 -21.42
C PRO A 191 -5.20 4.66 -22.43
N GLU A 192 -5.87 5.69 -22.92
CA GLU A 192 -5.33 6.67 -23.89
C GLU A 192 -4.17 7.51 -23.31
N ARG A 193 -4.09 7.63 -21.97
CA ARG A 193 -3.02 8.35 -21.28
C ARG A 193 -1.70 7.59 -21.23
N LEU A 194 -1.70 6.30 -21.56
CA LEU A 194 -0.52 5.46 -21.37
C LEU A 194 0.12 5.06 -22.70
N ALA A 195 1.41 5.36 -22.83
CA ALA A 195 2.27 4.71 -23.83
C ALA A 195 2.59 3.29 -23.38
N SER A 196 2.83 3.09 -22.08
CA SER A 196 2.96 1.76 -21.46
C SER A 196 2.61 1.79 -19.97
N LEU A 197 2.33 0.61 -19.41
CA LEU A 197 2.15 0.38 -17.99
C LEU A 197 3.30 -0.48 -17.44
N THR A 198 3.93 -0.04 -16.37
CA THR A 198 4.90 -0.86 -15.61
C THR A 198 4.40 -1.06 -14.19
N VAL A 199 4.24 -2.29 -13.75
CA VAL A 199 3.81 -2.61 -12.38
C VAL A 199 4.85 -3.50 -11.70
N LEU A 200 5.30 -3.02 -10.54
CA LEU A 200 6.33 -3.66 -9.72
C LEU A 200 5.68 -4.17 -8.44
N GLU A 201 5.58 -5.49 -8.27
CA GLU A 201 4.92 -6.11 -7.12
C GLU A 201 3.51 -5.51 -6.83
N PRO A 202 2.62 -5.38 -7.83
CA PRO A 202 1.35 -4.69 -7.66
C PRO A 202 0.43 -5.46 -6.72
N ILE A 203 -0.14 -4.78 -5.72
CA ILE A 203 -1.14 -5.41 -4.85
C ILE A 203 -2.54 -5.34 -5.46
N MET A 204 -3.39 -6.33 -5.14
CA MET A 204 -4.80 -6.33 -5.53
C MET A 204 -5.04 -6.01 -7.02
N THR A 205 -4.17 -6.56 -7.88
CA THR A 205 -4.21 -6.39 -9.34
C THR A 205 -4.35 -7.74 -10.04
N LEU A 206 -3.35 -8.60 -9.89
CA LEU A 206 -3.30 -9.94 -10.48
C LEU A 206 -3.85 -11.01 -9.55
N GLY A 207 -3.91 -10.71 -8.26
CA GLY A 207 -4.41 -11.57 -7.21
C GLY A 207 -4.70 -10.80 -5.93
N THR A 208 -5.16 -11.50 -4.91
CA THR A 208 -5.37 -10.94 -3.58
C THR A 208 -4.09 -11.00 -2.76
N ILE A 209 -3.93 -10.06 -1.84
CA ILE A 209 -2.82 -10.08 -0.86
C ILE A 209 -2.85 -11.42 -0.11
N PRO A 210 -1.71 -12.12 0.03
CA PRO A 210 -1.64 -13.36 0.79
C PRO A 210 -2.07 -13.18 2.24
N ALA A 211 -2.75 -14.19 2.81
CA ALA A 211 -3.31 -14.11 4.16
C ALA A 211 -2.28 -13.77 5.24
N TRP A 212 -1.02 -14.25 5.09
CA TRP A 212 0.06 -13.95 6.02
C TRP A 212 0.40 -12.45 6.06
N ALA A 213 0.39 -11.78 4.90
CA ALA A 213 0.70 -10.35 4.79
C ALA A 213 -0.43 -9.48 5.32
N PHE A 214 -1.69 -9.94 5.21
CA PHE A 214 -2.84 -9.23 5.74
C PHE A 214 -2.73 -9.02 7.26
N GLY A 215 -2.29 -10.03 8.01
CA GLY A 215 -2.07 -9.93 9.44
C GLY A 215 -1.02 -8.88 9.81
N TRP A 216 0.11 -8.86 9.11
CA TRP A 216 1.16 -7.86 9.33
C TRP A 216 0.73 -6.46 8.94
N THR A 217 0.01 -6.30 7.83
CA THR A 217 -0.54 -5.00 7.42
C THR A 217 -1.53 -4.45 8.45
N ALA A 218 -2.39 -5.29 9.00
CA ALA A 218 -3.29 -4.90 10.07
C ALA A 218 -2.51 -4.46 11.32
N LEU A 219 -1.50 -5.24 11.75
CA LEU A 219 -0.66 -4.90 12.89
C LEU A 219 0.07 -3.56 12.68
N ALA A 220 0.74 -3.37 11.53
CA ALA A 220 1.47 -2.14 11.24
C ALA A 220 0.57 -0.88 11.27
N SER A 221 -0.71 -1.03 10.96
CA SER A 221 -1.69 0.05 10.89
C SER A 221 -2.33 0.41 12.23
N LEU A 222 -2.15 -0.42 13.29
CA LEU A 222 -2.76 -0.16 14.59
C LEU A 222 -2.14 1.06 15.26
N PRO A 223 -2.96 2.02 15.76
CA PRO A 223 -2.45 3.14 16.54
C PRO A 223 -1.96 2.67 17.92
N GLY A 224 -0.91 3.31 18.43
CA GLY A 224 -0.42 3.10 19.79
C GLY A 224 0.34 1.81 20.06
N ILE A 225 0.65 0.99 19.06
CA ILE A 225 1.53 -0.17 19.24
C ILE A 225 2.99 0.27 19.44
N PRO A 226 3.81 -0.52 20.15
CA PRO A 226 5.24 -0.26 20.27
C PRO A 226 5.91 -0.12 18.88
N LYS A 227 6.83 0.85 18.77
CA LYS A 227 7.56 1.10 17.50
C LYS A 227 8.22 -0.18 16.97
N SER A 228 8.87 -0.97 17.84
CA SER A 228 9.53 -2.23 17.44
C SER A 228 8.58 -3.25 16.80
N TRP A 229 7.33 -3.31 17.25
CA TRP A 229 6.33 -4.22 16.66
C TRP A 229 5.88 -3.72 15.29
N ARG A 230 5.76 -2.40 15.14
CA ARG A 230 5.40 -1.80 13.85
C ARG A 230 6.53 -2.00 12.84
N ASP A 231 7.78 -1.72 13.24
CA ASP A 231 8.95 -1.89 12.39
C ASP A 231 9.07 -3.36 11.95
N HIS A 232 8.95 -4.31 12.88
CA HIS A 232 8.93 -5.74 12.56
C HIS A 232 7.82 -6.10 11.57
N ALA A 233 6.61 -5.58 11.75
CA ALA A 233 5.50 -5.83 10.83
C ALA A 233 5.76 -5.25 9.43
N LEU A 234 6.33 -4.04 9.35
CA LEU A 234 6.72 -3.43 8.07
C LEU A 234 7.83 -4.22 7.36
N ASN A 235 8.83 -4.70 8.11
CA ASN A 235 9.89 -5.54 7.56
C ASN A 235 9.33 -6.86 7.01
N LYS A 236 8.41 -7.50 7.73
CA LYS A 236 7.73 -8.71 7.23
C LYS A 236 6.90 -8.45 5.98
N ILE A 237 6.22 -7.29 5.86
CA ILE A 237 5.51 -6.88 4.65
C ILE A 237 6.51 -6.67 3.49
N GLY A 238 7.62 -5.96 3.74
CA GLY A 238 8.69 -5.75 2.76
C GLY A 238 9.43 -7.01 2.37
N GLY A 239 9.29 -8.08 3.17
CA GLY A 239 9.99 -9.34 2.99
C GLY A 239 11.46 -9.30 3.38
N ILE A 240 11.83 -8.36 4.26
CA ILE A 240 13.19 -8.15 4.77
C ILE A 240 13.25 -8.69 6.20
N GLU A 241 14.36 -9.31 6.60
CA GLU A 241 14.56 -9.69 7.99
C GLU A 241 15.04 -8.48 8.81
N ASP A 242 14.70 -8.47 10.12
CA ASP A 242 14.95 -7.28 10.96
C ASP A 242 16.44 -6.92 11.05
N GLU A 243 17.32 -7.91 10.98
CA GLU A 243 18.78 -7.77 11.04
C GLU A 243 19.38 -7.20 9.74
N GLU A 244 18.63 -7.25 8.63
CA GLU A 244 19.07 -6.73 7.32
C GLU A 244 18.73 -5.25 7.15
N VAL A 245 17.87 -4.69 8.00
CA VAL A 245 17.46 -3.28 7.91
C VAL A 245 18.49 -2.39 8.57
N ASP A 246 19.10 -1.49 7.79
CA ASP A 246 19.90 -0.41 8.39
C ASP A 246 18.95 0.58 9.12
N PRO A 247 19.07 0.68 10.46
CA PRO A 247 18.24 1.60 11.23
C PRO A 247 18.46 3.09 10.88
N ASN A 248 19.53 3.38 10.14
CA ASN A 248 19.86 4.73 9.67
C ASN A 248 19.42 4.97 8.22
N ASP A 249 18.89 3.95 7.52
CA ASP A 249 18.37 4.13 6.16
C ASP A 249 17.27 5.20 6.16
N PRO A 250 17.46 6.32 5.44
CA PRO A 250 16.49 7.42 5.43
C PRO A 250 15.12 7.01 4.86
N VAL A 251 15.08 6.12 3.87
CA VAL A 251 13.83 5.65 3.24
C VAL A 251 13.08 4.75 4.21
N ALA A 252 13.74 3.79 4.86
CA ALA A 252 13.13 2.94 5.87
C ALA A 252 12.56 3.76 7.04
N ARG A 253 13.30 4.78 7.51
CA ARG A 253 12.84 5.68 8.57
C ARG A 253 11.63 6.51 8.14
N MET A 254 11.59 6.99 6.90
CA MET A 254 10.46 7.72 6.34
C MET A 254 9.21 6.82 6.27
N ILE A 255 9.34 5.60 5.77
CA ILE A 255 8.23 4.62 5.70
C ILE A 255 7.69 4.33 7.09
N ALA A 256 8.57 4.08 8.07
CA ALA A 256 8.18 3.83 9.45
C ALA A 256 7.44 5.04 10.05
N ALA A 257 7.94 6.27 9.84
CA ALA A 257 7.28 7.49 10.29
C ALA A 257 5.91 7.70 9.61
N GLY A 258 5.79 7.40 8.32
CA GLY A 258 4.52 7.44 7.59
C GLY A 258 3.49 6.47 8.19
N ALA A 259 3.86 5.22 8.40
CA ALA A 259 3.00 4.21 9.00
C ALA A 259 2.59 4.57 10.44
N GLU A 260 3.49 5.20 11.22
CA GLU A 260 3.21 5.59 12.60
C GLU A 260 2.31 6.82 12.70
N HIS A 261 2.61 7.85 11.96
CA HIS A 261 2.06 9.18 12.20
C HIS A 261 0.95 9.57 11.23
N TYR A 262 0.77 8.83 10.14
CA TYR A 262 -0.28 9.13 9.17
C TYR A 262 -1.48 8.19 9.31
N SER A 263 -2.67 8.73 9.10
CA SER A 263 -3.91 7.98 8.94
C SER A 263 -4.38 8.14 7.50
N ALA A 264 -4.35 7.07 6.74
CA ALA A 264 -4.76 7.10 5.33
C ALA A 264 -6.29 7.25 5.15
N GLY A 265 -7.05 7.34 6.25
CA GLY A 265 -8.50 7.45 6.15
C GLY A 265 -9.11 6.28 5.38
N SER A 266 -10.07 6.59 4.53
CA SER A 266 -10.77 5.62 3.67
C SER A 266 -10.14 5.57 2.27
N LEU A 267 -8.83 5.34 2.16
CA LEU A 267 -8.19 5.21 0.86
C LEU A 267 -8.75 4.00 0.09
N PRO A 268 -9.32 4.21 -1.12
CA PRO A 268 -9.88 3.12 -1.91
C PRO A 268 -8.83 2.05 -2.23
N THR A 269 -9.22 0.80 -2.06
CA THR A 269 -8.35 -0.35 -2.37
C THR A 269 -8.72 -0.92 -3.73
N PRO A 270 -7.77 -1.12 -4.65
CA PRO A 270 -8.02 -1.81 -5.90
C PRO A 270 -8.61 -3.20 -5.69
N LYS A 271 -9.26 -3.73 -6.71
CA LYS A 271 -9.70 -5.13 -6.74
C LYS A 271 -8.92 -5.85 -7.83
N PRO A 272 -8.61 -7.14 -7.64
CA PRO A 272 -8.00 -7.93 -8.70
C PRO A 272 -8.82 -7.85 -9.98
N LEU A 273 -8.13 -7.62 -11.11
CA LEU A 273 -8.79 -7.55 -12.40
C LEU A 273 -9.36 -8.93 -12.79
N THR A 274 -10.50 -8.90 -13.43
CA THR A 274 -11.07 -10.07 -14.11
C THR A 274 -10.22 -10.44 -15.33
N ASP A 275 -10.35 -11.66 -15.80
CA ASP A 275 -9.67 -12.12 -17.01
C ASP A 275 -10.07 -11.31 -18.25
N ALA A 276 -11.31 -10.81 -18.29
CA ALA A 276 -11.79 -9.94 -19.37
C ALA A 276 -11.11 -8.56 -19.35
N GLU A 277 -10.95 -7.96 -18.16
CA GLU A 277 -10.27 -6.68 -18.01
C GLU A 277 -8.77 -6.79 -18.34
N LEU A 278 -8.10 -7.87 -17.93
CA LEU A 278 -6.71 -8.12 -18.30
C LEU A 278 -6.52 -8.23 -19.81
N LYS A 279 -7.40 -8.99 -20.49
CA LYS A 279 -7.39 -9.15 -21.95
C LYS A 279 -7.76 -7.88 -22.72
N ALA A 280 -8.39 -6.93 -22.06
CA ALA A 280 -8.82 -5.66 -22.66
C ALA A 280 -7.79 -4.53 -22.55
N LEU A 281 -6.67 -4.71 -21.82
CA LEU A 281 -5.62 -3.70 -21.71
C LEU A 281 -4.96 -3.48 -23.10
N PRO A 282 -5.06 -2.27 -23.67
CA PRO A 282 -4.61 -2.04 -25.05
C PRO A 282 -3.15 -1.60 -25.16
N MET A 283 -2.52 -1.21 -24.04
CA MET A 283 -1.13 -0.76 -24.01
C MET A 283 -0.17 -1.88 -23.69
N PRO A 284 1.12 -1.76 -24.06
CA PRO A 284 2.18 -2.64 -23.57
C PRO A 284 2.30 -2.63 -22.06
N VAL A 285 2.47 -3.79 -21.43
CA VAL A 285 2.54 -3.92 -19.97
C VAL A 285 3.80 -4.67 -19.56
N TYR A 286 4.56 -4.09 -18.62
CA TYR A 286 5.64 -4.78 -17.91
C TYR A 286 5.19 -5.15 -16.50
N VAL A 287 5.35 -6.42 -16.15
CA VAL A 287 5.01 -6.95 -14.81
C VAL A 287 6.25 -7.53 -14.18
N ALA A 288 6.74 -6.89 -13.11
CA ALA A 288 7.81 -7.40 -12.26
C ALA A 288 7.24 -8.03 -10.99
N LEU A 289 7.58 -9.27 -10.75
CA LEU A 289 7.17 -10.03 -9.57
C LEU A 289 8.41 -10.50 -8.81
N ALA A 290 8.33 -10.51 -7.49
CA ALA A 290 9.37 -11.04 -6.64
C ALA A 290 9.34 -12.57 -6.61
N SER A 291 10.52 -13.19 -6.46
CA SER A 291 10.60 -14.66 -6.30
C SER A 291 10.18 -15.11 -4.90
N ASP A 292 10.33 -14.23 -3.89
CA ASP A 292 10.10 -14.54 -2.49
C ASP A 292 9.13 -13.55 -1.86
N LYS A 293 8.25 -14.03 -0.97
CA LYS A 293 7.29 -13.21 -0.20
C LYS A 293 6.55 -12.16 -1.04
N SER A 294 6.19 -12.50 -2.31
CA SER A 294 5.44 -11.61 -3.18
C SER A 294 4.06 -11.28 -2.60
N LEU A 295 3.66 -10.01 -2.70
CA LEU A 295 2.32 -9.54 -2.33
C LEU A 295 1.35 -9.48 -3.51
N ALA A 296 1.81 -9.75 -4.73
CA ALA A 296 0.96 -9.74 -5.93
C ALA A 296 -0.08 -10.87 -5.96
N GLY A 297 0.07 -11.87 -5.08
CA GLY A 297 -0.84 -13.01 -4.94
C GLY A 297 -0.38 -14.27 -5.67
N GLY A 298 -0.92 -15.40 -5.24
CA GLY A 298 -0.62 -16.69 -5.89
C GLY A 298 -1.11 -16.73 -7.33
N GLY A 299 -0.27 -17.27 -8.24
CA GLY A 299 -0.61 -17.37 -9.66
C GLY A 299 -0.54 -16.03 -10.44
N ALA A 300 -0.03 -14.96 -9.83
CA ALA A 300 0.06 -13.63 -10.46
C ALA A 300 0.80 -13.65 -11.80
N ALA A 301 1.90 -14.40 -11.92
CA ALA A 301 2.66 -14.52 -13.15
C ALA A 301 1.84 -15.15 -14.29
N ASP A 302 1.04 -16.19 -13.99
CA ASP A 302 0.21 -16.84 -15.01
C ASP A 302 -1.00 -15.95 -15.37
N LYS A 303 -1.57 -15.27 -14.40
CA LYS A 303 -2.66 -14.34 -14.63
C LYS A 303 -2.23 -13.14 -15.48
N ALA A 304 -1.03 -12.62 -15.26
CA ALA A 304 -0.46 -11.53 -16.07
C ALA A 304 -0.34 -11.90 -17.56
N LYS A 305 -0.10 -13.17 -17.89
CA LYS A 305 -0.01 -13.66 -19.29
C LYS A 305 -1.34 -13.55 -20.08
N LEU A 306 -2.44 -13.22 -19.40
CA LEU A 306 -3.71 -12.93 -20.10
C LEU A 306 -3.71 -11.55 -20.77
N ILE A 307 -2.78 -10.67 -20.43
CA ILE A 307 -2.62 -9.36 -21.06
C ILE A 307 -2.00 -9.57 -22.45
N PRO A 308 -2.58 -8.99 -23.53
CA PRO A 308 -2.18 -9.27 -24.90
C PRO A 308 -0.73 -8.93 -25.21
N ASP A 309 -0.28 -7.75 -24.80
CA ASP A 309 1.11 -7.29 -24.97
C ASP A 309 1.76 -7.14 -23.59
N VAL A 310 2.32 -8.25 -23.09
CA VAL A 310 2.89 -8.29 -21.74
C VAL A 310 4.29 -8.88 -21.73
N ARG A 311 5.17 -8.23 -20.97
CA ARG A 311 6.42 -8.80 -20.50
C ARG A 311 6.32 -9.09 -19.01
N VAL A 312 6.35 -10.36 -18.62
CA VAL A 312 6.32 -10.80 -17.23
C VAL A 312 7.68 -11.31 -16.83
N LYS A 313 8.22 -10.79 -15.72
CA LYS A 313 9.47 -11.28 -15.15
C LYS A 313 9.37 -11.50 -13.65
N VAL A 314 9.73 -12.69 -13.22
CA VAL A 314 9.94 -13.00 -11.79
C VAL A 314 11.43 -12.77 -11.50
N TRP A 315 11.69 -11.81 -10.61
CA TRP A 315 13.03 -11.38 -10.26
C TRP A 315 13.61 -12.29 -9.16
N PRO A 316 14.75 -12.95 -9.42
CA PRO A 316 15.31 -13.87 -8.44
C PRO A 316 15.89 -13.13 -7.25
N LYS A 317 15.75 -13.74 -6.05
CA LYS A 317 16.27 -13.19 -4.77
C LYS A 317 15.72 -11.80 -4.44
N THR A 318 14.48 -11.52 -4.83
CA THR A 318 13.78 -10.30 -4.47
C THR A 318 12.51 -10.61 -3.70
N THR A 319 12.09 -9.66 -2.91
CA THR A 319 10.88 -9.66 -2.10
C THR A 319 9.96 -8.53 -2.53
N HIS A 320 8.95 -8.19 -1.75
CA HIS A 320 8.09 -7.04 -2.04
C HIS A 320 8.86 -5.71 -2.18
N SER A 321 10.07 -5.61 -1.65
CA SER A 321 10.98 -4.48 -1.85
C SER A 321 11.73 -4.50 -3.20
N LEU A 322 11.23 -5.23 -4.19
CA LEU A 322 11.83 -5.48 -5.50
C LEU A 322 12.45 -4.26 -6.19
N PRO A 323 11.83 -3.07 -6.27
CA PRO A 323 12.43 -1.93 -6.96
C PRO A 323 13.78 -1.52 -6.39
N MET A 324 13.92 -1.59 -5.07
CA MET A 324 15.16 -1.25 -4.36
C MET A 324 16.19 -2.37 -4.43
N GLN A 325 15.74 -3.64 -4.41
CA GLN A 325 16.63 -4.82 -4.41
C GLN A 325 17.18 -5.16 -5.79
N ALA A 326 16.37 -5.01 -6.84
CA ALA A 326 16.78 -5.32 -8.22
C ALA A 326 17.61 -4.19 -8.83
N GLY A 327 17.46 -2.94 -8.38
CA GLY A 327 18.30 -1.79 -8.73
C GLY A 327 18.58 -1.65 -10.22
N LYS A 328 19.87 -1.47 -10.57
CA LYS A 328 20.29 -1.21 -11.95
C LYS A 328 19.84 -2.27 -12.98
N PRO A 329 19.88 -3.60 -12.71
CA PRO A 329 19.35 -4.59 -13.67
C PRO A 329 17.88 -4.40 -14.02
N LEU A 330 17.04 -3.98 -13.04
CA LEU A 330 15.65 -3.62 -13.28
C LEU A 330 15.55 -2.35 -14.11
N ASN A 331 16.34 -1.33 -13.76
CA ASN A 331 16.32 -0.03 -14.44
C ASN A 331 16.68 -0.18 -15.92
N ASP A 332 17.74 -0.93 -16.25
CA ASP A 332 18.16 -1.19 -17.62
C ASP A 332 17.09 -1.94 -18.44
N GLU A 333 16.39 -2.88 -17.79
CA GLU A 333 15.33 -3.64 -18.46
C GLU A 333 14.08 -2.77 -18.68
N LEU A 334 13.74 -1.90 -17.76
CA LEU A 334 12.62 -0.97 -17.92
C LEU A 334 12.91 0.07 -19.01
N GLU A 335 14.12 0.63 -19.06
CA GLU A 335 14.53 1.53 -20.15
C GLU A 335 14.43 0.83 -21.51
N SER A 336 14.90 -0.41 -21.61
CA SER A 336 14.76 -1.20 -22.84
C SER A 336 13.28 -1.46 -23.21
N PHE A 337 12.42 -1.66 -22.21
CA PHE A 337 11.00 -1.84 -22.43
C PHE A 337 10.35 -0.54 -22.91
N TRP A 338 10.61 0.60 -22.28
CA TRP A 338 10.02 1.88 -22.67
C TRP A 338 10.54 2.35 -24.05
N ALA A 339 11.82 2.17 -24.34
CA ALA A 339 12.39 2.52 -25.64
C ALA A 339 11.78 1.73 -26.82
N ALA A 340 11.23 0.56 -26.56
CA ALA A 340 10.49 -0.22 -27.56
C ALA A 340 9.05 0.28 -27.80
N HIS A 341 8.56 1.24 -26.97
CA HIS A 341 7.17 1.72 -26.98
C HIS A 341 7.11 3.26 -26.85
N PRO A 342 7.75 4.01 -27.78
CA PRO A 342 7.83 5.47 -27.75
C PRO A 342 6.47 6.18 -27.91
#